data_30d4cbf0f4cebdf9f564140502105786
#
_entry.id   30d4cbf0f4cebdf9f564140502105786
#
_cell.length_a   1.000
_cell.length_b   1.000
_cell.length_c   1.000
_cell.angle_alpha   90.00
_cell.angle_beta   90.00
_cell.angle_gamma   90.00
#
_symmetry.space_group_name_H-M   'P 1'
#
loop_
_entity.id
_entity.type
_entity.pdbx_description
1 polymer ?
#
loop_
_entity_poly.entity_id
_entity_poly.type
_entity_poly.pdbx_seq_one_letter_code
_entity_poly.pdbx_strand_id
1 'polypeptide(L)'
;MEFNILNQSPVLNGHSVEQSLGHTTELAKLADRLGYKRYFVSEHHNMENVIGTSPEVLVTHLLNQTKNINVGAGGVMLSHHNPFHVAEQFQLISHLAPGRVNLGVGKAPGGTPLATDALQHELRPDIDSFNDRFLSLKSFVDSTHDNHKVLKISVDTESSKPDLFLLGGSLSSAKFAADNEVNYIFAHFIKNDENLLKEVASAYKELYPGGKFIAALSVLLTETEKEKKAAKEENAVYSLKFKDGRTLRVTTEKQVNDYIKNTDEKIEVEKSQLDMILGTKDEILSKLNELSNSCPIDEFMFHLPTADADLRNLTVEALAPIHTIHKEKAGIL
;
A
#
# COMPACT_ATOMS: atom_id res chain seq x y z
N MET A 1 10.39 16.81 2.48
CA MET A 1 9.45 15.73 2.78
C MET A 1 8.90 15.20 1.45
N GLU A 2 9.01 13.90 1.18
CA GLU A 2 8.51 13.29 -0.06
C GLU A 2 7.14 12.63 0.18
N PHE A 3 6.22 12.75 -0.77
CA PHE A 3 4.86 12.24 -0.68
C PHE A 3 4.55 11.22 -1.77
N ASN A 4 3.82 10.19 -1.40
CA ASN A 4 3.41 9.08 -2.24
C ASN A 4 1.89 8.89 -2.14
N ILE A 5 1.31 8.20 -3.11
CA ILE A 5 -0.11 7.80 -3.09
C ILE A 5 -0.21 6.28 -3.03
N LEU A 6 -1.09 5.78 -2.16
CA LEU A 6 -1.57 4.38 -2.17
C LEU A 6 -3.01 4.36 -2.66
N ASN A 7 -3.21 3.85 -3.86
CA ASN A 7 -4.53 3.69 -4.45
C ASN A 7 -4.96 2.23 -4.42
N GLN A 8 -6.04 1.95 -3.71
CA GLN A 8 -6.64 0.62 -3.67
C GLN A 8 -7.57 0.34 -4.86
N SER A 9 -7.70 1.27 -5.80
CA SER A 9 -8.63 1.20 -6.94
C SER A 9 -10.07 0.91 -6.50
N PRO A 10 -10.68 1.80 -5.67
CA PRO A 10 -12.05 1.58 -5.20
C PRO A 10 -13.06 1.72 -6.34
N VAL A 11 -14.19 1.04 -6.20
CA VAL A 11 -15.40 1.36 -6.97
C VAL A 11 -15.94 2.70 -6.46
N LEU A 12 -15.97 3.70 -7.33
CA LEU A 12 -16.35 5.06 -6.95
C LEU A 12 -17.87 5.26 -6.97
N ASN A 13 -18.35 6.13 -6.10
CA ASN A 13 -19.78 6.45 -6.01
C ASN A 13 -20.35 6.93 -7.34
N GLY A 14 -21.39 6.25 -7.82
CA GLY A 14 -22.04 6.60 -9.08
C GLY A 14 -21.28 6.24 -10.36
N HIS A 15 -20.14 5.55 -10.25
CA HIS A 15 -19.33 5.15 -11.39
C HIS A 15 -19.45 3.65 -11.69
N SER A 16 -19.28 3.28 -12.96
CA SER A 16 -19.05 1.90 -13.36
C SER A 16 -17.62 1.45 -12.98
N VAL A 17 -17.33 0.15 -13.11
CA VAL A 17 -15.98 -0.41 -12.92
C VAL A 17 -14.98 0.25 -13.86
N GLU A 18 -15.34 0.40 -15.14
CA GLU A 18 -14.50 1.01 -16.17
C GLU A 18 -14.23 2.49 -15.88
N GLN A 19 -15.24 3.23 -15.42
CA GLN A 19 -15.10 4.63 -15.02
C GLN A 19 -14.19 4.76 -13.78
N SER A 20 -14.30 3.86 -12.82
CA SER A 20 -13.47 3.83 -11.61
C SER A 20 -12.02 3.49 -11.92
N LEU A 21 -11.75 2.58 -12.86
CA LEU A 21 -10.40 2.32 -13.38
C LEU A 21 -9.86 3.50 -14.20
N GLY A 22 -10.71 4.17 -14.96
CA GLY A 22 -10.38 5.43 -15.62
C GLY A 22 -9.94 6.50 -14.63
N HIS A 23 -10.66 6.68 -13.51
CA HIS A 23 -10.27 7.58 -12.43
C HIS A 23 -8.93 7.18 -11.79
N THR A 24 -8.67 5.89 -11.56
CA THR A 24 -7.37 5.41 -11.08
C THR A 24 -6.23 5.90 -11.98
N THR A 25 -6.43 5.86 -13.30
CA THR A 25 -5.46 6.34 -14.29
C THR A 25 -5.31 7.88 -14.24
N GLU A 26 -6.41 8.61 -14.20
CA GLU A 26 -6.37 10.08 -14.15
C GLU A 26 -5.75 10.60 -12.82
N LEU A 27 -6.02 9.93 -11.71
CA LEU A 27 -5.40 10.26 -10.42
C LEU A 27 -3.88 10.03 -10.44
N ALA A 28 -3.39 8.97 -11.11
CA ALA A 28 -1.96 8.74 -11.29
C ALA A 28 -1.31 9.81 -12.16
N LYS A 29 -1.97 10.23 -13.26
CA LYS A 29 -1.52 11.35 -14.09
C LYS A 29 -1.53 12.68 -13.33
N LEU A 30 -2.51 12.90 -12.48
CA LEU A 30 -2.58 14.08 -11.61
C LEU A 30 -1.40 14.07 -10.63
N ALA A 31 -1.15 12.96 -9.94
CA ALA A 31 -0.03 12.80 -9.02
C ALA A 31 1.33 13.02 -9.71
N ASP A 32 1.51 12.52 -10.94
CA ASP A 32 2.71 12.76 -11.76
C ASP A 32 2.93 14.25 -12.04
N ARG A 33 1.89 14.97 -12.49
CA ARG A 33 1.95 16.41 -12.75
C ARG A 33 2.24 17.24 -11.49
N LEU A 34 1.74 16.79 -10.35
CA LEU A 34 1.87 17.49 -9.07
C LEU A 34 3.17 17.18 -8.33
N GLY A 35 4.02 16.29 -8.88
CA GLY A 35 5.35 15.99 -8.34
C GLY A 35 5.37 15.01 -7.18
N TYR A 36 4.34 14.19 -7.02
CA TYR A 36 4.40 13.05 -6.11
C TYR A 36 5.52 12.10 -6.52
N LYS A 37 6.19 11.51 -5.52
CA LYS A 37 7.35 10.64 -5.77
C LYS A 37 6.95 9.29 -6.33
N ARG A 38 5.91 8.66 -5.73
CA ARG A 38 5.48 7.31 -6.06
C ARG A 38 3.96 7.20 -6.06
N TYR A 39 3.45 6.32 -6.92
CA TYR A 39 2.06 5.90 -6.94
C TYR A 39 1.99 4.38 -6.85
N PHE A 40 1.40 3.88 -5.77
CA PHE A 40 1.25 2.45 -5.53
C PHE A 40 -0.18 2.01 -5.76
N VAL A 41 -0.35 0.83 -6.35
CA VAL A 41 -1.63 0.13 -6.43
C VAL A 41 -1.59 -1.14 -5.60
N SER A 42 -2.69 -1.46 -4.91
CA SER A 42 -2.79 -2.63 -4.05
C SER A 42 -3.38 -3.84 -4.78
N GLU A 43 -3.22 -5.03 -4.18
CA GLU A 43 -3.85 -6.28 -4.61
C GLU A 43 -4.95 -6.66 -3.62
N HIS A 44 -6.18 -6.81 -4.15
CA HIS A 44 -7.33 -7.28 -3.36
C HIS A 44 -8.19 -8.23 -4.17
N HIS A 45 -8.69 -9.27 -3.51
CA HIS A 45 -9.46 -10.33 -4.14
C HIS A 45 -10.84 -10.48 -3.49
N ASN A 46 -11.86 -10.75 -4.31
CA ASN A 46 -13.23 -10.99 -3.88
C ASN A 46 -13.79 -9.89 -2.97
N MET A 47 -13.54 -8.63 -3.34
CA MET A 47 -14.03 -7.44 -2.64
C MET A 47 -15.00 -6.69 -3.57
N GLU A 48 -16.23 -6.40 -3.09
CA GLU A 48 -17.25 -5.71 -3.92
C GLU A 48 -16.89 -4.25 -4.22
N ASN A 49 -16.08 -3.64 -3.38
CA ASN A 49 -15.77 -2.21 -3.41
C ASN A 49 -14.34 -1.87 -3.87
N VAL A 50 -13.58 -2.87 -4.31
CA VAL A 50 -12.19 -2.71 -4.78
C VAL A 50 -11.98 -3.54 -6.05
N ILE A 51 -11.33 -2.93 -7.07
CA ILE A 51 -11.19 -3.52 -8.40
C ILE A 51 -9.80 -4.15 -8.60
N GLY A 52 -8.78 -3.62 -7.92
CA GLY A 52 -7.37 -3.98 -8.17
C GLY A 52 -7.02 -5.40 -7.74
N THR A 53 -7.10 -6.36 -8.67
CA THR A 53 -6.77 -7.79 -8.42
C THR A 53 -5.39 -8.21 -8.93
N SER A 54 -4.80 -7.44 -9.84
CA SER A 54 -3.54 -7.77 -10.54
C SER A 54 -2.67 -6.52 -10.62
N PRO A 55 -1.86 -6.25 -9.58
CA PRO A 55 -1.07 -5.03 -9.53
C PRO A 55 -0.07 -4.91 -10.67
N GLU A 56 0.51 -6.02 -11.16
CA GLU A 56 1.43 -6.04 -12.30
C GLU A 56 0.79 -5.51 -13.59
N VAL A 57 -0.50 -5.79 -13.79
CA VAL A 57 -1.26 -5.27 -14.95
C VAL A 57 -1.50 -3.77 -14.81
N LEU A 58 -1.97 -3.32 -13.64
CA LEU A 58 -2.22 -1.90 -13.37
C LEU A 58 -0.93 -1.09 -13.39
N VAL A 59 0.15 -1.57 -12.79
CA VAL A 59 1.47 -0.91 -12.80
C VAL A 59 1.94 -0.70 -14.23
N THR A 60 1.88 -1.73 -15.08
CA THR A 60 2.28 -1.63 -16.49
C THR A 60 1.44 -0.59 -17.24
N HIS A 61 0.11 -0.60 -17.03
CA HIS A 61 -0.78 0.38 -17.63
C HIS A 61 -0.44 1.81 -17.18
N LEU A 62 -0.29 2.04 -15.88
CA LEU A 62 -0.03 3.38 -15.31
C LEU A 62 1.35 3.93 -15.69
N LEU A 63 2.38 3.08 -15.80
CA LEU A 63 3.70 3.49 -16.29
C LEU A 63 3.63 4.05 -17.72
N ASN A 64 2.78 3.46 -18.58
CA ASN A 64 2.54 3.98 -19.95
C ASN A 64 1.74 5.29 -19.97
N GLN A 65 0.96 5.57 -18.93
CA GLN A 65 0.12 6.75 -18.82
C GLN A 65 0.80 7.94 -18.10
N THR A 66 1.94 7.70 -17.46
CA THR A 66 2.71 8.68 -16.67
C THR A 66 4.13 8.82 -17.21
N LYS A 67 4.85 9.90 -16.84
CA LYS A 67 6.17 10.21 -17.39
C LYS A 67 7.30 10.17 -16.37
N ASN A 68 7.07 10.70 -15.16
CA ASN A 68 8.13 10.95 -14.17
C ASN A 68 7.92 10.17 -12.86
N ILE A 69 6.67 10.02 -12.42
CA ILE A 69 6.33 9.36 -11.16
C ILE A 69 6.73 7.88 -11.21
N ASN A 70 7.27 7.40 -10.11
CA ASN A 70 7.49 5.96 -9.94
C ASN A 70 6.15 5.27 -9.69
N VAL A 71 5.91 4.13 -10.33
CA VAL A 71 4.69 3.36 -10.14
C VAL A 71 5.04 1.97 -9.62
N GLY A 72 4.25 1.46 -8.69
CA GLY A 72 4.53 0.15 -8.11
C GLY A 72 3.34 -0.57 -7.50
N ALA A 73 3.59 -1.80 -7.11
CA ALA A 73 2.67 -2.58 -6.29
C ALA A 73 2.82 -2.20 -4.81
N GLY A 74 1.72 -1.96 -4.11
CA GLY A 74 1.70 -1.65 -2.69
C GLY A 74 0.65 -2.44 -1.91
N GLY A 75 0.72 -3.81 -1.99
CA GLY A 75 1.76 -4.68 -2.54
C GLY A 75 1.19 -5.90 -3.25
N VAL A 76 2.09 -6.65 -3.83
CA VAL A 76 1.80 -8.03 -4.27
C VAL A 76 1.59 -8.89 -3.02
N MET A 77 0.50 -9.64 -2.96
CA MET A 77 0.22 -10.57 -1.87
C MET A 77 0.98 -11.87 -2.09
N LEU A 78 2.29 -11.85 -1.74
CA LEU A 78 3.25 -12.89 -2.13
C LEU A 78 2.89 -14.30 -1.64
N SER A 79 1.99 -14.41 -0.65
CA SER A 79 1.44 -15.70 -0.21
C SER A 79 0.64 -16.43 -1.28
N HIS A 80 0.16 -15.72 -2.32
CA HIS A 80 -0.62 -16.27 -3.43
C HIS A 80 0.20 -16.51 -4.71
N HIS A 81 1.46 -16.07 -4.74
CA HIS A 81 2.25 -16.02 -5.95
C HIS A 81 3.54 -16.84 -5.86
N ASN A 82 3.99 -17.35 -7.00
CA ASN A 82 5.33 -17.92 -7.12
C ASN A 82 6.38 -16.79 -7.17
N PRO A 83 7.37 -16.78 -6.26
CA PRO A 83 8.39 -15.72 -6.19
C PRO A 83 9.18 -15.52 -7.50
N PHE A 84 9.50 -16.60 -8.21
CA PHE A 84 10.20 -16.54 -9.49
C PHE A 84 9.35 -15.81 -10.54
N HIS A 85 8.06 -16.16 -10.65
CA HIS A 85 7.17 -15.52 -11.63
C HIS A 85 6.95 -14.03 -11.34
N VAL A 86 6.80 -13.65 -10.07
CA VAL A 86 6.75 -12.23 -9.67
C VAL A 86 8.02 -11.50 -10.06
N ALA A 87 9.19 -12.11 -9.85
CA ALA A 87 10.46 -11.52 -10.25
C ALA A 87 10.55 -11.32 -11.78
N GLU A 88 10.16 -12.32 -12.58
CA GLU A 88 10.11 -12.21 -14.05
C GLU A 88 9.20 -11.08 -14.53
N GLN A 89 7.99 -10.97 -13.96
CA GLN A 89 7.02 -9.95 -14.32
C GLN A 89 7.58 -8.53 -14.02
N PHE A 90 8.06 -8.29 -12.80
CA PHE A 90 8.54 -6.97 -12.41
C PHE A 90 9.89 -6.62 -13.05
N GLN A 91 10.71 -7.60 -13.38
CA GLN A 91 11.90 -7.37 -14.21
C GLN A 91 11.53 -6.92 -15.62
N LEU A 92 10.55 -7.58 -16.25
CA LEU A 92 10.04 -7.18 -17.56
C LEU A 92 9.47 -5.77 -17.53
N ILE A 93 8.65 -5.44 -16.52
CA ILE A 93 8.09 -4.10 -16.32
C ILE A 93 9.21 -3.07 -16.14
N SER A 94 10.29 -3.42 -15.42
CA SER A 94 11.45 -2.54 -15.23
C SER A 94 12.20 -2.26 -16.54
N HIS A 95 12.24 -3.18 -17.47
CA HIS A 95 12.78 -2.93 -18.82
C HIS A 95 11.86 -2.03 -19.65
N LEU A 96 10.54 -2.12 -19.48
CA LEU A 96 9.58 -1.23 -20.16
C LEU A 96 9.63 0.20 -19.62
N ALA A 97 9.96 0.39 -18.34
CA ALA A 97 10.02 1.70 -17.68
C ALA A 97 11.24 1.80 -16.74
N PRO A 98 12.48 1.91 -17.27
CA PRO A 98 13.69 1.91 -16.48
C PRO A 98 13.71 2.97 -15.37
N GLY A 99 14.07 2.54 -14.15
CA GLY A 99 14.23 3.41 -12.98
C GLY A 99 12.91 3.94 -12.37
N ARG A 100 11.74 3.50 -12.87
CA ARG A 100 10.43 3.97 -12.36
C ARG A 100 9.56 2.89 -11.72
N VAL A 101 10.07 1.68 -11.56
CA VAL A 101 9.27 0.54 -11.08
C VAL A 101 9.56 0.25 -9.60
N ASN A 102 8.49 0.11 -8.80
CA ASN A 102 8.58 -0.31 -7.42
C ASN A 102 7.83 -1.63 -7.22
N LEU A 103 8.47 -2.58 -6.55
CA LEU A 103 7.87 -3.85 -6.16
C LEU A 103 7.71 -3.88 -4.64
N GLY A 104 6.52 -3.56 -4.16
CA GLY A 104 6.15 -3.78 -2.78
C GLY A 104 5.44 -5.11 -2.62
N VAL A 105 5.77 -5.86 -1.58
CA VAL A 105 5.15 -7.15 -1.27
C VAL A 105 4.62 -7.19 0.15
N GLY A 106 3.48 -7.87 0.33
CA GLY A 106 2.80 -8.02 1.62
C GLY A 106 2.51 -9.47 1.97
N LYS A 107 2.36 -9.74 3.29
CA LYS A 107 1.99 -11.05 3.82
C LYS A 107 0.48 -11.26 3.88
N ALA A 108 -0.30 -10.16 3.92
CA ALA A 108 -1.75 -10.23 4.07
C ALA A 108 -2.39 -11.01 2.91
N PRO A 109 -3.54 -11.67 3.11
CA PRO A 109 -4.21 -12.41 2.04
C PRO A 109 -4.91 -11.51 1.00
N GLY A 110 -5.04 -10.21 1.25
CA GLY A 110 -5.66 -9.25 0.32
C GLY A 110 -7.14 -9.51 0.00
N GLY A 111 -7.82 -10.41 0.73
CA GLY A 111 -9.20 -10.76 0.42
C GLY A 111 -9.84 -11.69 1.45
N THR A 112 -10.97 -12.28 1.05
CA THR A 112 -11.72 -13.22 1.89
C THR A 112 -11.02 -14.58 1.99
N PRO A 113 -11.32 -15.40 3.02
CA PRO A 113 -10.84 -16.78 3.11
C PRO A 113 -11.15 -17.60 1.84
N LEU A 114 -12.35 -17.42 1.27
CA LEU A 114 -12.75 -18.12 0.05
C LEU A 114 -11.86 -17.76 -1.15
N ALA A 115 -11.45 -16.48 -1.27
CA ALA A 115 -10.50 -16.07 -2.29
C ALA A 115 -9.11 -16.66 -2.04
N THR A 116 -8.68 -16.71 -0.77
CA THR A 116 -7.43 -17.34 -0.38
C THR A 116 -7.40 -18.81 -0.77
N ASP A 117 -8.47 -19.55 -0.47
CA ASP A 117 -8.58 -20.97 -0.84
C ASP A 117 -8.49 -21.16 -2.36
N ALA A 118 -9.20 -20.32 -3.13
CA ALA A 118 -9.17 -20.38 -4.59
C ALA A 118 -7.79 -20.08 -5.17
N LEU A 119 -7.07 -19.08 -4.62
CA LEU A 119 -5.76 -18.66 -5.09
C LEU A 119 -4.64 -19.62 -4.69
N GLN A 120 -4.79 -20.33 -3.56
CA GLN A 120 -3.76 -21.21 -3.02
C GLN A 120 -4.05 -22.71 -3.26
N HIS A 121 -5.12 -23.05 -3.99
CA HIS A 121 -5.56 -24.44 -4.17
C HIS A 121 -4.46 -25.40 -4.66
N GLU A 122 -3.60 -24.95 -5.54
CA GLU A 122 -2.50 -25.74 -6.09
C GLU A 122 -1.13 -25.41 -5.46
N LEU A 123 -1.09 -24.40 -4.59
CA LEU A 123 0.14 -24.04 -3.88
C LEU A 123 0.33 -24.97 -2.68
N ARG A 124 1.57 -25.18 -2.28
CA ARG A 124 1.92 -25.91 -1.04
C ARG A 124 2.30 -24.93 0.06
N PRO A 125 1.32 -24.25 0.72
CA PRO A 125 1.59 -23.21 1.71
C PRO A 125 2.28 -23.76 2.98
N ASP A 126 2.22 -25.06 3.19
CA ASP A 126 2.84 -25.81 4.28
C ASP A 126 4.36 -26.01 4.10
N ILE A 127 4.91 -25.76 2.91
CA ILE A 127 6.33 -25.99 2.61
C ILE A 127 7.15 -24.72 2.77
N ASP A 128 6.62 -23.57 2.32
CA ASP A 128 7.34 -22.31 2.30
C ASP A 128 6.63 -21.24 3.14
N SER A 129 7.29 -20.74 4.18
CA SER A 129 6.80 -19.58 4.91
C SER A 129 6.83 -18.31 4.02
N PHE A 130 6.08 -17.26 4.41
CA PHE A 130 6.16 -15.96 3.74
C PHE A 130 7.61 -15.44 3.69
N ASN A 131 8.37 -15.62 4.76
CA ASN A 131 9.75 -15.16 4.81
C ASN A 131 10.63 -15.90 3.79
N ASP A 132 10.45 -17.21 3.63
CA ASP A 132 11.20 -18.01 2.64
C ASP A 132 10.86 -17.56 1.21
N ARG A 133 9.56 -17.33 0.92
CA ARG A 133 9.11 -16.79 -0.37
C ARG A 133 9.68 -15.40 -0.64
N PHE A 134 9.72 -14.54 0.39
CA PHE A 134 10.29 -13.20 0.27
C PHE A 134 11.80 -13.24 -0.02
N LEU A 135 12.55 -14.07 0.71
CA LEU A 135 13.99 -14.26 0.48
C LEU A 135 14.28 -14.83 -0.90
N SER A 136 13.46 -15.78 -1.35
CA SER A 136 13.54 -16.32 -2.71
C SER A 136 13.28 -15.23 -3.75
N LEU A 137 12.21 -14.43 -3.61
CA LEU A 137 11.93 -13.30 -4.50
C LEU A 137 13.12 -12.31 -4.53
N LYS A 138 13.62 -11.91 -3.36
CA LYS A 138 14.75 -10.98 -3.26
C LYS A 138 15.98 -11.53 -3.97
N SER A 139 16.31 -12.82 -3.79
CA SER A 139 17.45 -13.44 -4.45
C SER A 139 17.34 -13.45 -5.97
N PHE A 140 16.14 -13.58 -6.53
CA PHE A 140 15.89 -13.43 -7.96
C PHE A 140 16.07 -11.97 -8.42
N VAL A 141 15.46 -10.99 -7.71
CA VAL A 141 15.56 -9.57 -8.05
C VAL A 141 17.02 -9.07 -7.97
N ASP A 142 17.79 -9.53 -6.99
CA ASP A 142 19.20 -9.16 -6.80
C ASP A 142 20.17 -10.02 -7.63
N SER A 143 19.67 -11.02 -8.37
CA SER A 143 20.50 -11.98 -9.13
C SER A 143 21.51 -12.77 -8.28
N THR A 144 21.17 -13.00 -7.00
CA THR A 144 22.01 -13.73 -6.04
C THR A 144 21.55 -15.18 -5.81
N HIS A 145 20.54 -15.63 -6.53
CA HIS A 145 20.03 -17.02 -6.43
C HIS A 145 21.10 -18.04 -6.77
N ASP A 146 21.19 -19.15 -6.04
CA ASP A 146 22.23 -20.18 -6.21
C ASP A 146 22.33 -20.71 -7.64
N ASN A 147 21.20 -20.80 -8.34
CA ASN A 147 21.12 -21.24 -9.74
C ASN A 147 21.10 -20.09 -10.77
N HIS A 148 21.46 -18.84 -10.39
CA HIS A 148 21.33 -17.65 -11.24
C HIS A 148 22.05 -17.77 -12.60
N LYS A 149 23.09 -18.57 -12.70
CA LYS A 149 23.82 -18.81 -13.96
C LYS A 149 23.02 -19.61 -14.98
N VAL A 150 22.08 -20.44 -14.50
CA VAL A 150 21.24 -21.32 -15.33
C VAL A 150 19.81 -20.80 -15.38
N LEU A 151 19.24 -20.46 -14.20
CA LEU A 151 17.89 -19.91 -14.08
C LEU A 151 17.98 -18.37 -14.08
N LYS A 152 17.60 -17.76 -15.19
CA LYS A 152 17.60 -16.31 -15.36
C LYS A 152 16.18 -15.77 -15.43
N ILE A 153 15.90 -14.70 -14.72
CA ILE A 153 14.62 -13.96 -14.82
C ILE A 153 14.59 -13.03 -16.03
N SER A 154 15.75 -12.64 -16.56
CA SER A 154 15.86 -11.79 -17.75
C SER A 154 17.22 -12.01 -18.44
N VAL A 155 17.31 -11.54 -19.68
CA VAL A 155 18.56 -11.52 -20.46
C VAL A 155 19.57 -10.55 -19.85
N ASP A 156 19.10 -9.43 -19.33
CA ASP A 156 19.90 -8.40 -18.65
C ASP A 156 19.19 -7.97 -17.36
N THR A 157 19.73 -8.40 -16.22
CA THR A 157 19.20 -8.06 -14.88
C THR A 157 19.93 -6.89 -14.23
N GLU A 158 21.05 -6.45 -14.83
CA GLU A 158 21.88 -5.38 -14.26
C GLU A 158 21.40 -3.98 -14.66
N SER A 159 20.84 -3.84 -15.88
CA SER A 159 20.50 -2.53 -16.46
C SER A 159 19.26 -1.89 -15.84
N SER A 160 18.33 -2.69 -15.35
CA SER A 160 17.09 -2.17 -14.73
C SER A 160 16.46 -3.23 -13.85
N LYS A 161 16.24 -2.92 -12.59
CA LYS A 161 15.52 -3.74 -11.63
C LYS A 161 14.54 -2.89 -10.81
N PRO A 162 13.45 -3.47 -10.28
CA PRO A 162 12.52 -2.72 -9.45
C PRO A 162 13.16 -2.38 -8.10
N ASP A 163 12.79 -1.22 -7.52
CA ASP A 163 13.03 -0.94 -6.11
C ASP A 163 12.15 -1.87 -5.26
N LEU A 164 12.75 -2.67 -4.38
CA LEU A 164 12.02 -3.64 -3.55
C LEU A 164 11.61 -3.02 -2.21
N PHE A 165 10.35 -3.27 -1.81
CA PHE A 165 9.74 -2.84 -0.56
C PHE A 165 9.05 -4.01 0.14
N LEU A 166 9.20 -4.11 1.45
CA LEU A 166 8.35 -4.97 2.29
C LEU A 166 7.26 -4.12 2.94
N LEU A 167 6.00 -4.54 2.81
CA LEU A 167 4.87 -3.93 3.51
C LEU A 167 4.55 -4.69 4.78
N GLY A 168 4.38 -3.96 5.88
CA GLY A 168 4.00 -4.57 7.14
C GLY A 168 3.44 -3.59 8.16
N GLY A 169 2.94 -4.10 9.27
CA GLY A 169 2.33 -3.32 10.35
C GLY A 169 2.86 -3.69 11.74
N SER A 170 4.11 -4.19 11.84
CA SER A 170 4.68 -4.66 13.10
C SER A 170 6.18 -4.44 13.20
N LEU A 171 6.69 -4.39 14.43
CA LEU A 171 8.11 -4.32 14.71
C LEU A 171 8.88 -5.51 14.10
N SER A 172 8.31 -6.72 14.16
CA SER A 172 8.97 -7.92 13.62
C SER A 172 9.15 -7.87 12.10
N SER A 173 8.16 -7.35 11.36
CA SER A 173 8.29 -7.18 9.90
C SER A 173 9.28 -6.08 9.53
N ALA A 174 9.37 -5.00 10.32
CA ALA A 174 10.35 -3.94 10.09
C ALA A 174 11.79 -4.43 10.34
N LYS A 175 12.02 -5.18 11.43
CA LYS A 175 13.31 -5.82 11.69
C LYS A 175 13.68 -6.79 10.57
N PHE A 176 12.75 -7.63 10.13
CA PHE A 176 12.99 -8.55 9.02
C PHE A 176 13.36 -7.80 7.73
N ALA A 177 12.71 -6.67 7.42
CA ALA A 177 13.08 -5.85 6.27
C ALA A 177 14.49 -5.26 6.42
N ALA A 178 14.81 -4.72 7.59
CA ALA A 178 16.12 -4.13 7.87
C ALA A 178 17.26 -5.16 7.84
N ASP A 179 17.07 -6.34 8.45
CA ASP A 179 18.04 -7.44 8.45
C ASP A 179 18.35 -7.96 7.04
N ASN A 180 17.42 -7.74 6.10
CA ASN A 180 17.57 -8.12 4.70
C ASN A 180 17.87 -6.94 3.77
N GLU A 181 18.18 -5.75 4.30
CA GLU A 181 18.51 -4.55 3.54
C GLU A 181 17.43 -4.18 2.50
N VAL A 182 16.15 -4.21 2.91
CA VAL A 182 15.00 -3.90 2.07
C VAL A 182 14.26 -2.68 2.57
N ASN A 183 13.82 -1.80 1.67
CA ASN A 183 12.97 -0.66 2.02
C ASN A 183 11.66 -1.13 2.68
N TYR A 184 11.15 -0.33 3.62
CA TYR A 184 9.99 -0.73 4.40
C TYR A 184 8.85 0.28 4.31
N ILE A 185 7.64 -0.23 4.06
CA ILE A 185 6.39 0.55 4.11
C ILE A 185 5.60 0.10 5.33
N PHE A 186 5.49 0.99 6.31
CA PHE A 186 4.70 0.74 7.52
C PHE A 186 3.25 1.14 7.31
N ALA A 187 2.35 0.17 7.33
CA ALA A 187 0.90 0.36 7.16
C ALA A 187 0.27 0.92 8.45
N HIS A 188 0.62 2.16 8.81
CA HIS A 188 0.14 2.84 10.01
C HIS A 188 -1.39 2.97 10.02
N PHE A 189 -2.01 3.19 8.86
CA PHE A 189 -3.46 3.30 8.72
C PHE A 189 -4.26 2.07 9.20
N ILE A 190 -3.60 0.92 9.45
CA ILE A 190 -4.29 -0.26 9.96
C ILE A 190 -4.57 -0.17 11.46
N LYS A 191 -3.62 0.40 12.25
CA LYS A 191 -3.72 0.47 13.71
C LYS A 191 -3.72 1.88 14.27
N ASN A 192 -3.16 2.84 13.53
CA ASN A 192 -2.97 4.25 13.88
C ASN A 192 -2.44 4.48 15.31
N ASP A 193 -1.41 3.73 15.68
CA ASP A 193 -0.72 3.86 16.97
C ASP A 193 0.61 4.58 16.76
N GLU A 194 0.66 5.85 17.16
CA GLU A 194 1.85 6.69 16.99
C GLU A 194 3.07 6.19 17.80
N ASN A 195 2.85 5.55 18.94
CA ASN A 195 3.94 4.98 19.72
C ASN A 195 4.55 3.79 18.98
N LEU A 196 3.71 2.94 18.40
CA LEU A 196 4.15 1.84 17.56
C LEU A 196 4.88 2.37 16.30
N LEU A 197 4.37 3.45 15.66
CA LEU A 197 5.06 4.06 14.52
C LEU A 197 6.48 4.51 14.89
N LYS A 198 6.63 5.22 16.02
CA LYS A 198 7.92 5.71 16.53
C LYS A 198 8.88 4.56 16.84
N GLU A 199 8.40 3.52 17.52
CA GLU A 199 9.17 2.33 17.84
C GLU A 199 9.66 1.62 16.58
N VAL A 200 8.75 1.40 15.63
CA VAL A 200 9.04 0.67 14.38
C VAL A 200 9.99 1.45 13.48
N ALA A 201 9.77 2.76 13.31
CA ALA A 201 10.64 3.61 12.49
C ALA A 201 12.06 3.69 13.06
N SER A 202 12.18 3.89 14.39
CA SER A 202 13.47 3.96 15.05
C SER A 202 14.23 2.65 14.96
N ALA A 203 13.58 1.52 15.25
CA ALA A 203 14.21 0.20 15.18
C ALA A 203 14.65 -0.16 13.74
N TYR A 204 13.84 0.18 12.73
CA TYR A 204 14.21 -0.04 11.33
C TYR A 204 15.46 0.77 10.95
N LYS A 205 15.47 2.07 11.26
CA LYS A 205 16.57 2.97 10.88
C LYS A 205 17.84 2.72 11.68
N GLU A 206 17.74 2.20 12.91
CA GLU A 206 18.90 1.76 13.69
C GLU A 206 19.60 0.55 13.03
N LEU A 207 18.82 -0.43 12.55
CA LEU A 207 19.34 -1.65 11.91
C LEU A 207 19.78 -1.40 10.46
N TYR A 208 19.04 -0.55 9.72
CA TYR A 208 19.32 -0.24 8.31
C TYR A 208 19.21 1.27 8.03
N PRO A 209 20.23 2.07 8.38
CA PRO A 209 20.22 3.53 8.20
C PRO A 209 20.05 3.99 6.75
N GLY A 210 20.56 3.22 5.78
CA GLY A 210 20.45 3.50 4.34
C GLY A 210 19.10 3.16 3.71
N GLY A 211 18.28 2.35 4.40
CA GLY A 211 16.97 1.95 3.91
C GLY A 211 15.93 3.06 3.99
N LYS A 212 14.92 3.02 3.14
CA LYS A 212 13.79 3.95 3.17
C LYS A 212 12.70 3.44 4.09
N PHE A 213 12.24 4.29 5.01
CA PHE A 213 11.08 4.05 5.85
C PHE A 213 9.93 4.94 5.38
N ILE A 214 8.86 4.33 4.85
CA ILE A 214 7.66 5.01 4.37
C ILE A 214 6.53 4.78 5.38
N ALA A 215 5.94 5.86 5.90
CA ALA A 215 4.75 5.78 6.75
C ALA A 215 3.48 5.92 5.89
N ALA A 216 2.68 4.86 5.79
CA ALA A 216 1.41 4.88 5.07
C ALA A 216 0.27 5.27 6.01
N LEU A 217 -0.39 6.39 5.72
CA LEU A 217 -1.39 7.05 6.55
C LEU A 217 -2.70 7.19 5.78
N SER A 218 -3.85 7.04 6.45
CA SER A 218 -5.15 7.46 5.90
C SER A 218 -5.31 8.96 6.06
N VAL A 219 -5.56 9.66 4.94
CA VAL A 219 -5.66 11.12 4.91
C VAL A 219 -6.80 11.55 4.01
N LEU A 220 -7.63 12.50 4.46
CA LEU A 220 -8.64 13.18 3.64
C LEU A 220 -8.71 14.67 3.99
N LEU A 221 -8.81 15.49 2.96
CA LEU A 221 -9.09 16.91 3.08
C LEU A 221 -10.51 17.11 3.62
N THR A 222 -10.67 17.94 4.64
CA THR A 222 -11.97 18.34 5.20
C THR A 222 -11.89 19.78 5.70
N GLU A 223 -12.90 20.59 5.37
CA GLU A 223 -12.92 22.01 5.75
C GLU A 223 -13.78 22.26 6.99
N THR A 224 -14.68 21.33 7.32
CA THR A 224 -15.66 21.50 8.39
C THR A 224 -15.73 20.27 9.31
N GLU A 225 -16.14 20.48 10.56
CA GLU A 225 -16.38 19.37 11.50
C GLU A 225 -17.50 18.43 11.03
N LYS A 226 -18.45 18.92 10.21
CA LYS A 226 -19.49 18.08 9.61
C LYS A 226 -18.89 17.10 8.61
N GLU A 227 -17.94 17.54 7.76
CA GLU A 227 -17.23 16.69 6.81
C GLU A 227 -16.32 15.70 7.54
N LYS A 228 -15.61 16.13 8.58
CA LYS A 228 -14.80 15.21 9.42
C LYS A 228 -15.66 14.09 10.00
N LYS A 229 -16.86 14.44 10.51
CA LYS A 229 -17.79 13.45 11.04
C LYS A 229 -18.30 12.49 9.97
N ALA A 230 -18.70 13.00 8.80
CA ALA A 230 -19.17 12.18 7.69
C ALA A 230 -18.08 11.20 7.21
N ALA A 231 -16.84 11.68 7.02
CA ALA A 231 -15.71 10.84 6.63
C ALA A 231 -15.44 9.70 7.64
N LYS A 232 -15.57 9.97 8.95
CA LYS A 232 -15.44 8.94 9.99
C LYS A 232 -16.57 7.91 9.96
N GLU A 233 -17.80 8.34 9.69
CA GLU A 233 -18.96 7.46 9.62
C GLU A 233 -18.90 6.53 8.39
N GLU A 234 -18.47 7.04 7.23
CA GLU A 234 -18.28 6.25 6.01
C GLU A 234 -17.19 5.18 6.15
N ASN A 235 -16.20 5.41 7.00
CA ASN A 235 -15.06 4.53 7.19
C ASN A 235 -15.14 3.70 8.48
N ALA A 236 -16.31 3.16 8.78
CA ALA A 236 -16.47 2.20 9.85
C ALA A 236 -15.77 0.87 9.50
N VAL A 237 -15.09 0.30 10.48
CA VAL A 237 -14.45 -1.02 10.38
C VAL A 237 -15.09 -1.95 11.40
N TYR A 238 -15.48 -3.11 10.93
CA TYR A 238 -16.05 -4.16 11.76
C TYR A 238 -15.02 -5.27 11.94
N SER A 239 -14.66 -5.56 13.17
CA SER A 239 -13.77 -6.68 13.52
C SER A 239 -14.63 -7.86 13.99
N LEU A 240 -14.60 -8.94 13.22
CA LEU A 240 -15.25 -10.21 13.56
C LEU A 240 -14.22 -11.07 14.28
N LYS A 241 -14.38 -11.22 15.60
CA LYS A 241 -13.47 -11.98 16.46
C LYS A 241 -13.99 -13.39 16.66
N PHE A 242 -13.17 -14.39 16.36
CA PHE A 242 -13.48 -15.80 16.49
C PHE A 242 -12.95 -16.36 17.81
N LYS A 243 -13.54 -17.44 18.31
CA LYS A 243 -13.12 -18.09 19.55
C LYS A 243 -11.69 -18.64 19.53
N ASP A 244 -11.18 -18.96 18.34
CA ASP A 244 -9.82 -19.47 18.14
C ASP A 244 -8.76 -18.36 18.06
N GLY A 245 -9.16 -17.08 18.26
CA GLY A 245 -8.28 -15.92 18.24
C GLY A 245 -8.10 -15.29 16.87
N ARG A 246 -8.66 -15.86 15.79
CA ARG A 246 -8.70 -15.20 14.48
C ARG A 246 -9.53 -13.93 14.54
N THR A 247 -9.16 -12.93 13.76
CA THR A 247 -9.95 -11.71 13.54
C THR A 247 -10.05 -11.41 12.06
N LEU A 248 -11.28 -11.29 11.56
CA LEU A 248 -11.54 -10.82 10.20
C LEU A 248 -12.04 -9.37 10.27
N ARG A 249 -11.50 -8.50 9.43
CA ARG A 249 -11.95 -7.12 9.30
C ARG A 249 -12.74 -6.95 8.02
N VAL A 250 -13.93 -6.34 8.14
CA VAL A 250 -14.80 -5.98 7.02
C VAL A 250 -15.25 -4.52 7.18
N THR A 251 -15.67 -3.89 6.10
CA THR A 251 -15.95 -2.44 6.06
C THR A 251 -17.43 -2.11 5.93
N THR A 252 -18.30 -3.11 5.77
CA THR A 252 -19.75 -2.89 5.64
C THR A 252 -20.56 -3.80 6.55
N GLU A 253 -21.69 -3.29 7.03
CA GLU A 253 -22.66 -4.11 7.79
C GLU A 253 -23.22 -5.28 6.97
N LYS A 254 -23.32 -5.11 5.64
CA LYS A 254 -23.71 -6.19 4.74
C LYS A 254 -22.74 -7.36 4.84
N GLN A 255 -21.43 -7.10 4.74
CA GLN A 255 -20.40 -8.13 4.87
C GLN A 255 -20.43 -8.83 6.23
N VAL A 256 -20.68 -8.09 7.32
CA VAL A 256 -20.89 -8.66 8.66
C VAL A 256 -22.08 -9.64 8.66
N ASN A 257 -23.23 -9.19 8.14
CA ASN A 257 -24.44 -10.00 8.11
C ASN A 257 -24.30 -11.22 7.20
N ASP A 258 -23.66 -11.08 6.04
CA ASP A 258 -23.43 -12.18 5.11
C ASP A 258 -22.50 -13.22 5.73
N TYR A 259 -21.48 -12.79 6.47
CA TYR A 259 -20.56 -13.70 7.16
C TYR A 259 -21.28 -14.45 8.28
N ILE A 260 -22.06 -13.76 9.12
CA ILE A 260 -22.82 -14.38 10.24
C ILE A 260 -23.84 -15.40 9.71
N LYS A 261 -24.48 -15.11 8.57
CA LYS A 261 -25.48 -16.03 7.98
C LYS A 261 -24.86 -17.32 7.42
N ASN A 262 -23.60 -17.27 7.01
CA ASN A 262 -22.92 -18.36 6.33
C ASN A 262 -21.95 -19.14 7.25
N THR A 263 -22.02 -18.95 8.56
CA THR A 263 -21.18 -19.65 9.54
C THR A 263 -21.97 -20.05 10.78
N ASP A 264 -21.67 -21.24 11.31
CA ASP A 264 -22.19 -21.70 12.61
C ASP A 264 -21.28 -21.26 13.78
N GLU A 265 -20.18 -20.58 13.52
CA GLU A 265 -19.26 -20.13 14.54
C GLU A 265 -19.83 -18.93 15.32
N LYS A 266 -19.62 -18.91 16.64
CA LYS A 266 -19.92 -17.73 17.45
C LYS A 266 -18.87 -16.66 17.21
N ILE A 267 -19.33 -15.53 16.67
CA ILE A 267 -18.51 -14.38 16.33
C ILE A 267 -18.89 -13.21 17.25
N GLU A 268 -17.90 -12.57 17.83
CA GLU A 268 -18.05 -11.26 18.46
C GLU A 268 -17.75 -10.17 17.43
N VAL A 269 -18.70 -9.24 17.25
CA VAL A 269 -18.55 -8.14 16.30
C VAL A 269 -18.23 -6.85 17.05
N GLU A 270 -17.10 -6.26 16.75
CA GLU A 270 -16.70 -4.95 17.28
C GLU A 270 -16.69 -3.94 16.13
N LYS A 271 -17.46 -2.85 16.29
CA LYS A 271 -17.45 -1.71 15.36
C LYS A 271 -16.44 -0.68 15.85
N SER A 272 -15.51 -0.31 15.01
CA SER A 272 -14.56 0.79 15.22
C SER A 272 -14.60 1.74 14.03
N GLN A 273 -14.03 2.92 14.19
CA GLN A 273 -13.81 3.83 13.07
C GLN A 273 -12.38 3.67 12.57
N LEU A 274 -12.19 3.79 11.26
CA LEU A 274 -10.84 3.93 10.71
C LEU A 274 -10.28 5.25 11.25
N ASP A 275 -9.14 5.16 11.90
CA ASP A 275 -8.46 6.36 12.36
C ASP A 275 -7.68 6.97 11.19
N MET A 276 -7.89 8.27 10.95
CA MET A 276 -7.35 8.98 9.80
C MET A 276 -7.06 10.44 10.13
N ILE A 277 -6.12 11.02 9.42
CA ILE A 277 -5.81 12.45 9.52
C ILE A 277 -6.84 13.21 8.66
N LEU A 278 -7.70 13.96 9.32
CA LEU A 278 -8.75 14.77 8.72
C LEU A 278 -8.52 16.24 9.06
N GLY A 279 -8.63 17.11 8.09
CA GLY A 279 -8.50 18.55 8.31
C GLY A 279 -8.27 19.33 7.04
N THR A 280 -8.07 20.62 7.22
CA THR A 280 -7.57 21.51 6.17
C THR A 280 -6.15 21.12 5.76
N LYS A 281 -5.69 21.63 4.63
CA LYS A 281 -4.31 21.44 4.18
C LYS A 281 -3.29 21.73 5.29
N ASP A 282 -3.44 22.88 5.98
CA ASP A 282 -2.46 23.31 6.98
C ASP A 282 -2.49 22.43 8.23
N GLU A 283 -3.67 21.95 8.66
CA GLU A 283 -3.80 20.98 9.76
C GLU A 283 -3.12 19.65 9.42
N ILE A 284 -3.35 19.12 8.21
CA ILE A 284 -2.73 17.88 7.76
C ILE A 284 -1.20 18.01 7.68
N LEU A 285 -0.70 19.07 7.04
CA LEU A 285 0.74 19.32 6.94
C LEU A 285 1.40 19.54 8.30
N SER A 286 0.72 20.22 9.24
CA SER A 286 1.18 20.37 10.62
C SER A 286 1.35 19.02 11.30
N LYS A 287 0.37 18.11 11.14
CA LYS A 287 0.44 16.76 11.72
C LYS A 287 1.57 15.90 11.09
N LEU A 288 1.76 16.00 9.78
CA LEU A 288 2.87 15.29 9.11
C LEU A 288 4.25 15.82 9.58
N ASN A 289 4.38 17.14 9.80
CA ASN A 289 5.60 17.74 10.36
C ASN A 289 5.84 17.27 11.80
N GLU A 290 4.81 17.21 12.64
CA GLU A 290 4.92 16.65 13.99
C GLU A 290 5.44 15.22 13.99
N LEU A 291 4.87 14.35 13.14
CA LEU A 291 5.30 12.96 12.99
C LEU A 291 6.75 12.87 12.50
N SER A 292 7.13 13.62 11.46
CA SER A 292 8.48 13.66 10.90
C SER A 292 9.52 14.15 11.90
N ASN A 293 9.15 15.09 12.80
CA ASN A 293 10.04 15.56 13.85
C ASN A 293 10.17 14.58 15.03
N SER A 294 9.19 13.68 15.20
CA SER A 294 9.14 12.75 16.34
C SER A 294 9.78 11.39 16.07
N CYS A 295 9.95 11.02 14.80
CA CYS A 295 10.56 9.74 14.41
C CYS A 295 11.13 9.81 12.97
N PRO A 296 12.11 8.94 12.63
CA PRO A 296 12.83 9.00 11.36
C PRO A 296 11.99 8.43 10.20
N ILE A 297 11.11 9.24 9.63
CA ILE A 297 10.29 8.93 8.45
C ILE A 297 10.94 9.59 7.23
N ASP A 298 11.26 8.82 6.20
CA ASP A 298 11.82 9.35 4.96
C ASP A 298 10.74 9.88 4.01
N GLU A 299 9.62 9.15 3.89
CA GLU A 299 8.54 9.46 2.97
C GLU A 299 7.17 9.18 3.62
N PHE A 300 6.15 9.94 3.27
CA PHE A 300 4.76 9.64 3.62
C PHE A 300 4.03 9.07 2.42
N MET A 301 3.11 8.13 2.68
CA MET A 301 2.22 7.54 1.68
C MET A 301 0.77 7.76 2.09
N PHE A 302 0.00 8.41 1.22
CA PHE A 302 -1.39 8.74 1.49
C PHE A 302 -2.33 7.67 0.93
N HIS A 303 -2.99 6.95 1.82
CA HIS A 303 -4.18 6.18 1.53
C HIS A 303 -5.39 7.12 1.60
N LEU A 304 -6.24 7.11 0.56
CA LEU A 304 -7.41 7.97 0.44
C LEU A 304 -8.68 7.13 0.66
N PRO A 305 -9.17 7.00 1.89
CA PRO A 305 -10.26 6.09 2.23
C PRO A 305 -11.64 6.70 1.93
N THR A 306 -11.90 7.01 0.67
CA THR A 306 -13.21 7.48 0.19
C THR A 306 -13.49 6.97 -1.21
N ALA A 307 -14.77 6.73 -1.52
CA ALA A 307 -15.28 6.44 -2.85
C ALA A 307 -15.74 7.70 -3.62
N ASP A 308 -15.56 8.89 -3.04
CA ASP A 308 -15.85 10.16 -3.70
C ASP A 308 -14.66 10.58 -4.58
N ALA A 309 -14.88 10.61 -5.90
CA ALA A 309 -13.85 10.94 -6.89
C ALA A 309 -13.31 12.36 -6.72
N ASP A 310 -14.18 13.32 -6.46
CA ASP A 310 -13.80 14.74 -6.34
C ASP A 310 -12.98 14.97 -5.07
N LEU A 311 -13.40 14.38 -3.94
CA LEU A 311 -12.67 14.48 -2.69
C LEU A 311 -11.27 13.85 -2.77
N ARG A 312 -11.12 12.74 -3.52
CA ARG A 312 -9.80 12.13 -3.81
C ARG A 312 -8.90 13.11 -4.58
N ASN A 313 -9.42 13.70 -5.64
CA ASN A 313 -8.68 14.67 -6.46
C ASN A 313 -8.30 15.90 -5.63
N LEU A 314 -9.26 16.50 -4.92
CA LEU A 314 -9.03 17.67 -4.05
C LEU A 314 -7.98 17.40 -2.97
N THR A 315 -8.01 16.21 -2.34
CA THR A 315 -6.99 15.84 -1.33
C THR A 315 -5.60 15.76 -1.95
N VAL A 316 -5.48 15.12 -3.14
CA VAL A 316 -4.19 15.00 -3.86
C VAL A 316 -3.70 16.38 -4.33
N GLU A 317 -4.55 17.25 -4.82
CA GLU A 317 -4.19 18.62 -5.22
C GLU A 317 -3.77 19.47 -4.02
N ALA A 318 -4.51 19.42 -2.92
CA ALA A 318 -4.20 20.20 -1.73
C ALA A 318 -2.84 19.84 -1.12
N LEU A 319 -2.48 18.55 -1.11
CA LEU A 319 -1.24 18.03 -0.51
C LEU A 319 -0.08 17.96 -1.52
N ALA A 320 -0.21 18.54 -2.70
CA ALA A 320 0.78 18.47 -3.77
C ALA A 320 2.18 18.95 -3.33
N PRO A 321 3.24 18.18 -3.57
CA PRO A 321 4.63 18.55 -3.25
C PRO A 321 5.09 19.86 -3.90
N ILE A 322 4.65 20.14 -5.12
CA ILE A 322 5.01 21.35 -5.88
C ILE A 322 4.69 22.64 -5.10
N HIS A 323 3.55 22.66 -4.40
CA HIS A 323 3.17 23.83 -3.59
C HIS A 323 4.06 24.03 -2.37
N THR A 324 4.64 22.95 -1.82
CA THR A 324 5.56 22.99 -0.69
C THR A 324 6.93 23.53 -1.11
N ILE A 325 7.43 23.12 -2.28
CA ILE A 325 8.72 23.58 -2.84
C ILE A 325 8.70 25.10 -3.11
N HIS A 326 7.58 25.65 -3.57
CA HIS A 326 7.47 27.09 -3.82
C HIS A 326 7.45 27.92 -2.53
N LYS A 327 6.88 27.43 -1.43
CA LYS A 327 6.89 28.10 -0.11
C LYS A 327 8.31 28.11 0.49
N GLU A 328 9.04 27.01 0.43
CA GLU A 328 10.43 26.93 0.92
C GLU A 328 11.39 27.85 0.13
N LYS A 329 11.25 27.92 -1.22
CA LYS A 329 12.05 28.82 -2.07
C LYS A 329 11.71 30.30 -1.91
N ALA A 330 10.47 30.61 -1.48
CA ALA A 330 10.03 31.98 -1.24
C ALA A 330 10.41 32.53 0.16
N GLY A 331 11.04 31.72 1.02
CA GLY A 331 11.46 32.14 2.36
C GLY A 331 10.28 32.50 3.30
N ILE A 332 9.08 31.94 3.02
CA ILE A 332 7.88 32.17 3.81
C ILE A 332 7.68 30.90 4.66
N LEU A 333 8.38 30.82 5.75
CA LEU A 333 8.12 29.96 6.90
C LEU A 333 7.98 30.85 8.13
#